data_1e4081e881cdfc87a0583536a5808dd7
#
_entry.id   1e4081e881cdfc87a0583536a5808dd7
#
_cell.length_a   1.000
_cell.length_b   1.000
_cell.length_c   1.000
_cell.angle_alpha   90.00
_cell.angle_beta   90.00
_cell.angle_gamma   90.00
#
_symmetry.space_group_name_H-M   'P 1'
#
loop_
_entity.id
_entity.type
_entity.pdbx_description
1 polymer ?
#
loop_
_entity_poly.entity_id
_entity_poly.type
_entity_poly.pdbx_seq_one_letter_code
_entity_poly.pdbx_strand_id
1 'polypeptide(L)'
;AALASAFPDLWPHRVSIALVLLLVITLVNLRGMQEAGTIMAVPVYIFLGAYLSMLVYGLIRLAIQGPTPLAVVAPPAIQPLTLFLILHTFSTGSTALTGIEAISNGVPAFQPPQAKNAGRTLMVMAVLMGLLFAGSIGLTQFLGVIAGPQETILSALARQLFDNGVLYYVIQFAPLGILTVAANPSFAGFPRLVAILARAGF
;
A
#
# COMPACT_ATOMS: atom_id res chain seq x y z
N ALA A 1 5.36 -8.03 6.07
CA ALA A 1 6.10 -6.96 6.78
C ALA A 1 5.22 -6.28 7.82
N ALA A 2 4.08 -5.62 7.46
CA ALA A 2 3.24 -4.89 8.43
C ALA A 2 2.80 -5.77 9.64
N LEU A 3 2.28 -6.98 9.38
CA LEU A 3 1.91 -7.91 10.43
C LEU A 3 3.10 -8.30 11.33
N ALA A 4 4.26 -8.53 10.74
CA ALA A 4 5.48 -8.85 11.47
C ALA A 4 6.06 -7.66 12.23
N SER A 5 5.76 -6.43 11.81
CA SER A 5 6.08 -5.22 12.58
C SER A 5 5.21 -5.07 13.83
N ALA A 6 3.95 -5.52 13.77
CA ALA A 6 3.05 -5.52 14.92
C ALA A 6 3.38 -6.64 15.92
N PHE A 7 3.84 -7.78 15.40
CA PHE A 7 4.18 -8.97 16.17
C PHE A 7 5.60 -9.44 15.79
N PRO A 8 6.66 -8.95 16.50
CA PRO A 8 8.05 -9.25 16.17
C PRO A 8 8.37 -10.74 16.08
N ASP A 9 7.72 -11.59 16.89
CA ASP A 9 7.88 -13.04 16.87
C ASP A 9 7.51 -13.69 15.53
N LEU A 10 6.70 -13.00 14.71
CA LEU A 10 6.31 -13.47 13.38
C LEU A 10 7.33 -13.11 12.30
N TRP A 11 8.34 -12.30 12.62
CA TRP A 11 9.33 -11.87 11.64
C TRP A 11 10.09 -13.01 10.94
N PRO A 12 10.54 -14.08 11.64
CA PRO A 12 11.15 -15.24 10.99
C PRO A 12 10.18 -15.98 10.05
N HIS A 13 8.89 -15.95 10.35
CA HIS A 13 7.83 -16.67 9.63
C HIS A 13 7.14 -15.84 8.54
N ARG A 14 7.62 -14.61 8.25
CA ARG A 14 6.97 -13.69 7.30
C ARG A 14 6.78 -14.27 5.90
N VAL A 15 7.70 -15.09 5.42
CA VAL A 15 7.62 -15.75 4.11
C VAL A 15 6.56 -16.85 4.13
N SER A 16 6.56 -17.70 5.15
CA SER A 16 5.57 -18.76 5.32
C SER A 16 4.16 -18.21 5.42
N ILE A 17 3.98 -17.12 6.18
CA ILE A 17 2.69 -16.42 6.31
C ILE A 17 2.24 -15.86 4.94
N ALA A 18 3.16 -15.25 4.18
CA ALA A 18 2.85 -14.74 2.84
C ALA A 18 2.42 -15.87 1.88
N LEU A 19 3.11 -17.01 1.91
CA LEU A 19 2.77 -18.17 1.10
C LEU A 19 1.40 -18.77 1.47
N VAL A 20 1.09 -18.86 2.76
CA VAL A 20 -0.22 -19.34 3.24
C VAL A 20 -1.33 -18.37 2.79
N LEU A 21 -1.14 -17.07 2.93
CA LEU A 21 -2.10 -16.06 2.45
C LEU A 21 -2.30 -16.15 0.94
N LEU A 22 -1.23 -16.29 0.19
CA LEU A 22 -1.30 -16.45 -1.27
C LEU A 22 -2.07 -17.72 -1.64
N LEU A 23 -1.82 -18.83 -0.96
CA LEU A 23 -2.54 -20.09 -1.16
C LEU A 23 -4.04 -19.92 -0.88
N VAL A 24 -4.39 -19.27 0.23
CA VAL A 24 -5.80 -19.00 0.59
C VAL A 24 -6.48 -18.15 -0.49
N ILE A 25 -5.85 -17.05 -0.91
CA ILE A 25 -6.38 -16.17 -1.98
C ILE A 25 -6.58 -16.99 -3.27
N THR A 26 -5.60 -17.82 -3.63
CA THR A 26 -5.68 -18.67 -4.82
C THR A 26 -6.86 -19.63 -4.73
N LEU A 27 -7.03 -20.33 -3.62
CA LEU A 27 -8.14 -21.28 -3.41
C LEU A 27 -9.50 -20.59 -3.44
N VAL A 28 -9.62 -19.40 -2.87
CA VAL A 28 -10.85 -18.59 -2.90
C VAL A 28 -11.17 -18.19 -4.34
N ASN A 29 -10.18 -17.73 -5.10
CA ASN A 29 -10.38 -17.34 -6.51
C ASN A 29 -10.76 -18.54 -7.40
N LEU A 30 -10.14 -19.72 -7.18
CA LEU A 30 -10.47 -20.94 -7.92
C LEU A 30 -11.91 -21.42 -7.68
N ARG A 31 -12.51 -21.09 -6.53
CA ARG A 31 -13.91 -21.41 -6.24
C ARG A 31 -14.92 -20.49 -6.98
N GLY A 32 -14.43 -19.59 -7.82
CA GLY A 32 -15.27 -18.74 -8.64
C GLY A 32 -16.09 -17.71 -7.86
N MET A 33 -15.65 -17.37 -6.66
CA MET A 33 -16.25 -16.26 -5.91
C MET A 33 -15.94 -14.94 -6.64
N GLN A 34 -16.80 -14.61 -7.60
CA GLN A 34 -16.87 -13.25 -8.15
C GLN A 34 -17.43 -12.36 -7.01
N GLU A 35 -16.55 -11.90 -6.18
CA GLU A 35 -16.94 -11.02 -5.08
C GLU A 35 -17.55 -9.75 -5.65
N ALA A 36 -18.74 -9.44 -5.20
CA ALA A 36 -19.37 -8.17 -5.51
C ALA A 36 -18.40 -7.05 -5.14
N GLY A 37 -18.17 -6.10 -6.05
CA GLY A 37 -17.22 -4.99 -5.85
C GLY A 37 -17.40 -4.24 -4.52
N THR A 38 -18.60 -4.32 -3.93
CA THR A 38 -18.94 -3.77 -2.61
C THR A 38 -18.13 -4.44 -1.49
N ILE A 39 -17.95 -5.76 -1.50
CA ILE A 39 -17.18 -6.48 -0.47
C ILE A 39 -15.70 -6.12 -0.57
N MET A 40 -15.18 -5.99 -1.80
CA MET A 40 -13.81 -5.56 -2.04
C MET A 40 -13.54 -4.09 -1.67
N ALA A 41 -14.56 -3.25 -1.67
CA ALA A 41 -14.44 -1.85 -1.28
C ALA A 41 -14.19 -1.67 0.23
N VAL A 42 -14.68 -2.58 1.08
CA VAL A 42 -14.54 -2.47 2.54
C VAL A 42 -13.09 -2.37 3.00
N PRO A 43 -12.16 -3.28 2.64
CA PRO A 43 -10.74 -3.13 3.00
C PRO A 43 -10.11 -1.84 2.50
N VAL A 44 -10.53 -1.36 1.31
CA VAL A 44 -10.03 -0.10 0.74
C VAL A 44 -10.45 1.09 1.59
N TYR A 45 -11.72 1.17 1.99
CA TYR A 45 -12.21 2.26 2.84
C TYR A 45 -11.62 2.20 4.25
N ILE A 46 -11.44 1.00 4.82
CA ILE A 46 -10.76 0.85 6.11
C ILE A 46 -9.32 1.36 6.02
N PHE A 47 -8.60 0.97 4.96
CA PHE A 47 -7.23 1.45 4.75
C PHE A 47 -7.16 2.96 4.59
N LEU A 48 -7.98 3.53 3.71
CA LEU A 48 -8.00 4.98 3.49
C LEU A 48 -8.39 5.73 4.78
N GLY A 49 -9.43 5.26 5.48
CA GLY A 49 -9.87 5.87 6.73
C GLY A 49 -8.80 5.82 7.82
N ALA A 50 -8.17 4.66 8.03
CA ALA A 50 -7.11 4.48 9.01
C ALA A 50 -5.88 5.32 8.67
N TYR A 51 -5.48 5.33 7.40
CA TYR A 51 -4.29 6.05 6.96
C TYR A 51 -4.50 7.58 6.97
N LEU A 52 -5.63 8.05 6.47
CA LEU A 52 -5.95 9.49 6.50
C LEU A 52 -6.12 9.99 7.94
N SER A 53 -6.75 9.21 8.82
CA SER A 53 -6.85 9.58 10.24
C SER A 53 -5.47 9.70 10.90
N MET A 54 -4.55 8.80 10.57
CA MET A 54 -3.16 8.88 11.03
C MET A 54 -2.47 10.15 10.52
N LEU A 55 -2.61 10.49 9.24
CA LEU A 55 -2.02 11.70 8.68
C LEU A 55 -2.60 12.97 9.32
N VAL A 56 -3.93 13.05 9.45
CA VAL A 56 -4.61 14.19 10.06
C VAL A 56 -4.17 14.35 11.52
N TYR A 57 -4.17 13.27 12.29
CA TYR A 57 -3.72 13.30 13.68
C TYR A 57 -2.24 13.71 13.80
N GLY A 58 -1.39 13.15 12.94
CA GLY A 58 0.04 13.50 12.90
C GLY A 58 0.27 14.99 12.57
N LEU A 59 -0.49 15.54 11.61
CA LEU A 59 -0.43 16.97 11.27
C LEU A 59 -0.92 17.85 12.42
N ILE A 60 -2.01 17.47 13.10
CA ILE A 60 -2.52 18.18 14.28
C ILE A 60 -1.45 18.18 15.39
N ARG A 61 -0.87 17.01 15.66
CA ARG A 61 0.20 16.88 16.66
C ARG A 61 1.41 17.75 16.31
N LEU A 62 1.83 17.75 15.04
CA LEU A 62 2.91 18.60 14.54
C LEU A 62 2.59 20.10 14.70
N ALA A 63 1.35 20.51 14.43
CA ALA A 63 0.92 21.89 14.56
C ALA A 63 0.90 22.38 16.03
N ILE A 64 0.56 21.49 16.97
CA ILE A 64 0.46 21.82 18.41
C ILE A 64 1.83 21.74 19.09
N GLN A 65 2.61 20.69 18.82
CA GLN A 65 3.88 20.42 19.52
C GLN A 65 5.10 20.94 18.77
N GLY A 66 4.93 21.35 17.51
CA GLY A 66 6.02 21.71 16.62
C GLY A 66 6.82 20.51 16.13
N PRO A 67 7.77 20.72 15.21
CA PRO A 67 8.65 19.66 14.75
C PRO A 67 9.55 19.20 15.90
N THR A 68 9.71 17.90 16.04
CA THR A 68 10.68 17.34 16.98
C THR A 68 12.07 17.78 16.52
N PRO A 69 12.90 18.41 17.40
CA PRO A 69 14.26 18.77 17.00
C PRO A 69 14.92 17.54 16.40
N LEU A 70 15.36 17.65 15.16
CA LEU A 70 16.06 16.59 14.46
C LEU A 70 17.44 16.38 15.08
N ALA A 71 17.49 15.79 16.27
CA ALA A 71 18.65 15.00 16.67
C ALA A 71 18.63 13.66 15.87
N VAL A 72 18.37 13.77 14.57
CA VAL A 72 18.51 12.64 13.68
C VAL A 72 20.00 12.49 13.47
N VAL A 73 20.62 11.68 14.32
CA VAL A 73 21.81 10.95 13.89
C VAL A 73 21.32 10.10 12.75
N ALA A 74 21.45 10.61 11.52
CA ALA A 74 21.14 9.82 10.32
C ALA A 74 21.86 8.49 10.48
N PRO A 75 21.16 7.35 10.39
CA PRO A 75 21.85 6.08 10.47
C PRO A 75 23.00 6.09 9.45
N PRO A 76 24.17 5.57 9.81
CA PRO A 76 25.32 5.59 8.91
C PRO A 76 24.90 5.01 7.57
N ALA A 77 25.25 5.68 6.49
CA ALA A 77 24.93 5.20 5.13
C ALA A 77 25.52 3.81 4.96
N ILE A 78 24.67 2.80 4.86
CA ILE A 78 25.08 1.40 4.69
C ILE A 78 25.72 1.19 3.30
N GLN A 79 25.33 2.03 2.34
CA GLN A 79 25.83 1.96 0.96
C GLN A 79 26.10 3.36 0.42
N PRO A 80 27.15 3.55 -0.40
CA PRO A 80 27.39 4.82 -1.07
C PRO A 80 26.27 5.13 -2.07
N LEU A 81 25.94 6.42 -2.22
CA LEU A 81 24.98 6.87 -3.21
C LEU A 81 25.57 6.71 -4.61
N THR A 82 25.22 5.60 -5.28
CA THR A 82 25.64 5.31 -6.65
C THR A 82 24.48 5.51 -7.62
N LEU A 83 24.81 5.72 -8.90
CA LEU A 83 23.79 5.77 -9.96
C LEU A 83 22.95 4.49 -9.98
N PHE A 84 23.57 3.33 -9.74
CA PHE A 84 22.85 2.05 -9.63
C PHE A 84 21.81 2.07 -8.50
N LEU A 85 22.18 2.59 -7.32
CA LEU A 85 21.25 2.68 -6.18
C LEU A 85 20.07 3.59 -6.51
N ILE A 86 20.31 4.72 -7.18
CA ILE A 86 19.26 5.65 -7.62
C ILE A 86 18.31 4.96 -8.61
N LEU A 87 18.85 4.30 -9.64
CA LEU A 87 18.03 3.60 -10.63
C LEU A 87 17.27 2.42 -10.03
N HIS A 88 17.89 1.67 -9.12
CA HIS A 88 17.23 0.59 -8.40
C HIS A 88 16.08 1.11 -7.53
N THR A 89 16.30 2.20 -6.80
CA THR A 89 15.26 2.83 -5.97
C THR A 89 14.12 3.37 -6.82
N PHE A 90 14.42 3.99 -7.95
CA PHE A 90 13.43 4.45 -8.92
C PHE A 90 12.61 3.29 -9.48
N SER A 91 13.28 2.21 -9.91
CA SER A 91 12.60 1.01 -10.41
C SER A 91 11.67 0.39 -9.36
N THR A 92 12.13 0.29 -8.12
CA THR A 92 11.30 -0.22 -7.01
C THR A 92 10.13 0.72 -6.71
N GLY A 93 10.37 2.04 -6.71
CA GLY A 93 9.34 3.05 -6.50
C GLY A 93 8.27 3.05 -7.60
N SER A 94 8.64 2.70 -8.83
CA SER A 94 7.70 2.61 -9.96
C SER A 94 6.62 1.54 -9.76
N THR A 95 6.82 0.59 -8.84
CA THR A 95 5.80 -0.39 -8.43
C THR A 95 4.55 0.31 -7.84
N ALA A 96 4.70 1.51 -7.30
CA ALA A 96 3.57 2.30 -6.80
C ALA A 96 2.58 2.71 -7.90
N LEU A 97 3.01 2.71 -9.17
CA LEU A 97 2.16 3.00 -10.33
C LEU A 97 1.35 1.79 -10.80
N THR A 98 1.55 0.61 -10.21
CA THR A 98 0.78 -0.59 -10.50
C THR A 98 -0.71 -0.35 -10.24
N GLY A 99 -1.56 -0.75 -11.19
CA GLY A 99 -3.01 -0.56 -11.11
C GLY A 99 -3.56 0.51 -12.07
N ILE A 100 -2.72 1.39 -12.61
CA ILE A 100 -3.13 2.35 -13.64
C ILE A 100 -3.60 1.58 -14.89
N GLU A 101 -2.93 0.49 -15.23
CA GLU A 101 -3.28 -0.41 -16.33
C GLU A 101 -4.66 -1.05 -16.14
N ALA A 102 -5.07 -1.33 -14.90
CA ALA A 102 -6.39 -1.91 -14.63
C ALA A 102 -7.52 -0.93 -15.00
N ILE A 103 -7.34 0.37 -14.72
CA ILE A 103 -8.30 1.39 -15.13
C ILE A 103 -8.26 1.60 -16.64
N SER A 104 -7.05 1.67 -17.24
CA SER A 104 -6.88 1.84 -18.67
C SER A 104 -7.55 0.71 -19.48
N ASN A 105 -7.32 -0.54 -19.07
CA ASN A 105 -7.94 -1.71 -19.70
C ASN A 105 -9.43 -1.85 -19.34
N GLY A 106 -9.88 -1.25 -18.25
CA GLY A 106 -11.25 -1.26 -17.77
C GLY A 106 -12.14 -0.13 -18.30
N VAL A 107 -11.63 0.79 -19.13
CA VAL A 107 -12.40 1.93 -19.65
C VAL A 107 -13.77 1.53 -20.22
N PRO A 108 -13.90 0.44 -21.02
CA PRO A 108 -15.20 0.01 -21.55
C PRO A 108 -16.23 -0.40 -20.48
N ALA A 109 -15.78 -0.72 -19.26
CA ALA A 109 -16.67 -1.11 -18.17
C ALA A 109 -17.22 0.09 -17.36
N PHE A 110 -16.71 1.30 -17.61
CA PHE A 110 -17.22 2.50 -16.97
C PHE A 110 -18.56 2.93 -17.57
N GLN A 111 -19.40 3.57 -16.74
CA GLN A 111 -20.62 4.21 -17.23
C GLN A 111 -20.30 5.37 -18.19
N PRO A 112 -21.13 5.58 -19.21
CA PRO A 112 -20.95 6.71 -20.13
C PRO A 112 -21.01 8.08 -19.41
N PRO A 113 -20.19 9.05 -19.77
CA PRO A 113 -19.11 9.02 -20.75
C PRO A 113 -17.85 8.32 -20.20
N GLN A 114 -17.55 7.14 -20.72
CA GLN A 114 -16.57 6.20 -20.19
C GLN A 114 -15.17 6.81 -19.98
N ALA A 115 -14.60 7.42 -21.00
CA ALA A 115 -13.26 8.01 -20.94
C ALA A 115 -13.17 9.13 -19.88
N LYS A 116 -14.22 9.95 -19.74
CA LYS A 116 -14.27 11.02 -18.75
C LYS A 116 -14.33 10.46 -17.33
N ASN A 117 -15.13 9.42 -17.12
CA ASN A 117 -15.27 8.81 -15.80
C ASN A 117 -14.01 8.03 -15.40
N ALA A 118 -13.38 7.31 -16.34
CA ALA A 118 -12.09 6.68 -16.12
C ALA A 118 -10.99 7.71 -15.79
N GLY A 119 -10.94 8.83 -16.53
CA GLY A 119 -9.99 9.91 -16.26
C GLY A 119 -10.18 10.56 -14.90
N ARG A 120 -11.43 10.76 -14.44
CA ARG A 120 -11.72 11.24 -13.08
C ARG A 120 -11.24 10.26 -12.01
N THR A 121 -11.48 8.97 -12.21
CA THR A 121 -11.01 7.92 -11.28
C THR A 121 -9.48 7.94 -11.17
N LEU A 122 -8.77 8.02 -12.30
CA LEU A 122 -7.31 8.15 -12.32
C LEU A 122 -6.84 9.41 -11.59
N MET A 123 -7.51 10.54 -11.79
CA MET A 123 -7.16 11.79 -11.10
C MET A 123 -7.33 11.64 -9.57
N VAL A 124 -8.45 11.08 -9.12
CA VAL A 124 -8.70 10.85 -7.68
C VAL A 124 -7.64 9.90 -7.10
N MET A 125 -7.31 8.82 -7.81
CA MET A 125 -6.24 7.90 -7.37
C MET A 125 -4.90 8.61 -7.27
N ALA A 126 -4.51 9.39 -8.26
CA ALA A 126 -3.23 10.11 -8.27
C ALA A 126 -3.14 11.12 -7.12
N VAL A 127 -4.22 11.87 -6.86
CA VAL A 127 -4.27 12.83 -5.76
C VAL A 127 -4.20 12.11 -4.40
N LEU A 128 -4.98 11.05 -4.21
CA LEU A 128 -4.95 10.26 -2.97
C LEU A 128 -3.56 9.67 -2.74
N MET A 129 -2.96 9.04 -3.75
CA MET A 129 -1.63 8.45 -3.65
C MET A 129 -0.57 9.50 -3.34
N GLY A 130 -0.60 10.65 -4.02
CA GLY A 130 0.29 11.77 -3.75
C GLY A 130 0.15 12.30 -2.34
N LEU A 131 -1.08 12.45 -1.84
CA LEU A 131 -1.37 12.92 -0.49
C LEU A 131 -0.88 11.93 0.58
N LEU A 132 -1.18 10.64 0.41
CA LEU A 132 -0.73 9.60 1.33
C LEU A 132 0.80 9.50 1.36
N PHE A 133 1.45 9.55 0.20
CA PHE A 133 2.89 9.46 0.08
C PHE A 133 3.59 10.69 0.65
N ALA A 134 3.22 11.89 0.19
CA ALA A 134 3.81 13.15 0.67
C ALA A 134 3.53 13.38 2.16
N GLY A 135 2.31 13.05 2.63
CA GLY A 135 1.94 13.11 4.03
C GLY A 135 2.78 12.20 4.91
N SER A 136 3.00 10.95 4.47
CA SER A 136 3.84 9.99 5.20
C SER A 136 5.28 10.44 5.29
N ILE A 137 5.88 10.84 4.17
CA ILE A 137 7.26 11.34 4.15
C ILE A 137 7.39 12.59 5.00
N GLY A 138 6.48 13.55 4.82
CA GLY A 138 6.48 14.79 5.61
C GLY A 138 6.42 14.51 7.12
N LEU A 139 5.44 13.72 7.57
CA LEU A 139 5.32 13.37 8.99
C LEU A 139 6.53 12.62 9.51
N THR A 140 7.05 11.66 8.75
CA THR A 140 8.24 10.89 9.12
C THR A 140 9.44 11.80 9.32
N GLN A 141 9.64 12.76 8.43
CA GLN A 141 10.72 13.74 8.50
C GLN A 141 10.55 14.70 9.69
N PHE A 142 9.37 15.32 9.81
CA PHE A 142 9.15 16.34 10.85
C PHE A 142 9.05 15.77 12.27
N LEU A 143 8.59 14.53 12.41
CA LEU A 143 8.54 13.84 13.70
C LEU A 143 9.81 13.04 14.01
N GLY A 144 10.81 13.02 13.12
CA GLY A 144 12.07 12.31 13.33
C GLY A 144 11.90 10.80 13.48
N VAL A 145 10.97 10.19 12.73
CA VAL A 145 10.67 8.76 12.84
C VAL A 145 11.77 7.93 12.16
N ILE A 146 12.35 7.00 12.91
CA ILE A 146 13.33 6.04 12.39
C ILE A 146 12.76 4.63 12.58
N ALA A 147 12.61 3.89 11.48
CA ALA A 147 12.18 2.51 11.55
C ALA A 147 13.34 1.58 11.98
N GLY A 148 13.04 0.67 12.87
CA GLY A 148 13.98 -0.40 13.25
C GLY A 148 14.21 -1.42 12.12
N PRO A 149 15.19 -2.33 12.27
CA PRO A 149 15.54 -3.31 11.23
C PRO A 149 14.40 -4.26 10.84
N GLN A 150 13.46 -4.48 11.76
CA GLN A 150 12.33 -5.41 11.59
C GLN A 150 10.98 -4.67 11.59
N GLU A 151 11.00 -3.38 11.33
CA GLU A 151 9.82 -2.54 11.35
C GLU A 151 9.69 -1.73 10.06
N THR A 152 8.46 -1.57 9.57
CA THR A 152 8.19 -0.68 8.45
C THR A 152 8.11 0.77 8.92
N ILE A 153 8.49 1.73 8.08
CA ILE A 153 8.39 3.17 8.39
C ILE A 153 6.97 3.56 8.80
N LEU A 154 5.96 2.97 8.13
CA LEU A 154 4.55 3.20 8.46
C LEU A 154 4.20 2.69 9.87
N SER A 155 4.74 1.53 10.25
CA SER A 155 4.55 0.96 11.59
C SER A 155 5.20 1.86 12.65
N ALA A 156 6.44 2.29 12.41
CA ALA A 156 7.16 3.18 13.32
C ALA A 156 6.43 4.53 13.49
N LEU A 157 5.93 5.12 12.41
CA LEU A 157 5.11 6.34 12.45
C LEU A 157 3.82 6.12 13.23
N ALA A 158 3.09 5.03 12.95
CA ALA A 158 1.85 4.72 13.66
C ALA A 158 2.08 4.47 15.15
N ARG A 159 3.18 3.80 15.51
CA ARG A 159 3.57 3.56 16.90
C ARG A 159 3.92 4.87 17.63
N GLN A 160 4.65 5.77 16.99
CA GLN A 160 4.98 7.06 17.57
C GLN A 160 3.77 7.97 17.80
N LEU A 161 2.71 7.81 16.96
CA LEU A 161 1.49 8.60 17.07
C LEU A 161 0.47 8.00 18.04
N PHE A 162 0.34 6.69 18.10
CA PHE A 162 -0.74 5.98 18.80
C PHE A 162 -0.25 4.97 19.85
N ASP A 163 1.06 4.92 20.10
CA ASP A 163 1.69 3.86 20.90
C ASP A 163 1.27 2.46 20.41
N ASN A 164 0.89 1.55 21.31
CA ASN A 164 0.33 0.25 20.98
C ASN A 164 -1.20 0.21 21.16
N GLY A 165 -1.88 1.33 20.90
CA GLY A 165 -3.33 1.43 20.99
C GLY A 165 -4.08 0.70 19.87
N VAL A 166 -5.40 0.63 19.97
CA VAL A 166 -6.27 -0.03 18.97
C VAL A 166 -6.02 0.51 17.57
N LEU A 167 -5.82 1.82 17.42
CA LEU A 167 -5.62 2.46 16.12
C LEU A 167 -4.31 2.02 15.46
N TYR A 168 -3.26 1.77 16.26
CA TYR A 168 -2.01 1.18 15.76
C TYR A 168 -2.28 -0.16 15.06
N TYR A 169 -3.02 -1.07 15.72
CA TYR A 169 -3.32 -2.37 15.12
C TYR A 169 -4.21 -2.25 13.88
N VAL A 170 -5.18 -1.36 13.88
CA VAL A 170 -6.00 -1.10 12.68
C VAL A 170 -5.11 -0.66 11.50
N ILE A 171 -4.14 0.23 11.73
CA ILE A 171 -3.19 0.68 10.70
C ILE A 171 -2.28 -0.46 10.24
N GLN A 172 -1.96 -1.43 11.10
CA GLN A 172 -1.14 -2.59 10.71
C GLN A 172 -1.94 -3.62 9.89
N PHE A 173 -3.21 -3.85 10.22
CA PHE A 173 -4.05 -4.82 9.50
C PHE A 173 -4.65 -4.25 8.21
N ALA A 174 -4.87 -2.95 8.11
CA ALA A 174 -5.45 -2.32 6.93
C ALA A 174 -4.63 -2.56 5.64
N PRO A 175 -3.28 -2.44 5.62
CA PRO A 175 -2.46 -2.80 4.46
C PRO A 175 -2.58 -4.27 4.07
N LEU A 176 -2.74 -5.18 5.02
CA LEU A 176 -2.95 -6.60 4.74
C LEU A 176 -4.26 -6.80 3.95
N GLY A 177 -5.34 -6.16 4.40
CA GLY A 177 -6.63 -6.22 3.72
C GLY A 177 -6.56 -5.67 2.30
N ILE A 178 -5.99 -4.48 2.10
CA ILE A 178 -5.90 -3.87 0.77
C ILE A 178 -4.98 -4.67 -0.17
N LEU A 179 -3.88 -5.22 0.31
CA LEU A 179 -2.98 -6.05 -0.49
C LEU A 179 -3.65 -7.37 -0.90
N THR A 180 -4.50 -7.92 -0.04
CA THR A 180 -5.31 -9.10 -0.37
C THR A 180 -6.27 -8.80 -1.53
N VAL A 181 -6.94 -7.65 -1.49
CA VAL A 181 -7.80 -7.18 -2.59
C VAL A 181 -6.99 -6.88 -3.84
N ALA A 182 -5.83 -6.24 -3.71
CA ALA A 182 -4.95 -5.91 -4.83
C ALA A 182 -4.38 -7.12 -5.57
N ALA A 183 -4.27 -8.27 -4.91
CA ALA A 183 -3.86 -9.53 -5.56
C ALA A 183 -4.96 -10.11 -6.47
N ASN A 184 -6.23 -9.83 -6.20
CA ASN A 184 -7.36 -10.44 -6.91
C ASN A 184 -7.40 -10.13 -8.42
N PRO A 185 -7.17 -8.89 -8.91
CA PRO A 185 -7.13 -8.58 -10.34
C PRO A 185 -6.12 -9.42 -11.13
N SER A 186 -5.03 -9.86 -10.50
CA SER A 186 -4.02 -10.71 -11.15
C SER A 186 -4.62 -12.08 -11.51
N PHE A 187 -5.47 -12.64 -10.66
CA PHE A 187 -6.15 -13.91 -10.91
C PHE A 187 -7.24 -13.79 -11.99
N ALA A 188 -7.91 -12.63 -12.10
CA ALA A 188 -8.91 -12.39 -13.12
C ALA A 188 -8.31 -11.94 -14.46
N GLY A 189 -7.23 -11.15 -14.42
CA GLY A 189 -6.58 -10.57 -15.59
C GLY A 189 -5.77 -11.57 -16.40
N PHE A 190 -5.01 -12.43 -15.73
CA PHE A 190 -4.15 -13.40 -16.41
C PHE A 190 -4.93 -14.37 -17.33
N PRO A 191 -6.02 -15.03 -16.92
CA PRO A 191 -6.81 -15.88 -17.81
C PRO A 191 -7.39 -15.14 -19.02
N ARG A 192 -7.80 -13.87 -18.83
CA ARG A 192 -8.29 -13.05 -19.95
C ARG A 192 -7.20 -12.76 -20.96
N LEU A 193 -6.01 -12.40 -20.48
CA LEU A 193 -4.85 -12.14 -21.34
C LEU A 193 -4.48 -13.39 -22.15
N VAL A 194 -4.37 -14.54 -21.48
CA VAL A 194 -4.07 -15.83 -22.13
C VAL A 194 -5.13 -16.19 -23.16
N ALA A 195 -6.42 -15.96 -22.88
CA ALA A 195 -7.50 -16.20 -23.83
C ALA A 195 -7.41 -15.29 -25.07
N ILE A 196 -7.00 -14.04 -24.91
CA ILE A 196 -6.77 -13.10 -26.02
C ILE A 196 -5.58 -13.57 -26.86
N LEU A 197 -4.46 -13.92 -26.23
CA LEU A 197 -3.27 -14.42 -26.91
C LEU A 197 -3.56 -15.71 -27.68
N ALA A 198 -4.26 -16.67 -27.07
CA ALA A 198 -4.64 -17.91 -27.72
C ALA A 198 -5.56 -17.68 -28.95
N ARG A 199 -6.47 -16.69 -28.90
CA ARG A 199 -7.29 -16.29 -30.06
C ARG A 199 -6.49 -15.59 -31.15
N ALA A 200 -5.41 -14.93 -30.80
CA ALA A 200 -4.51 -14.28 -31.74
C ALA A 200 -3.46 -15.23 -32.35
N GLY A 201 -3.47 -16.53 -31.97
CA GLY A 201 -2.58 -17.56 -32.53
C GLY A 201 -1.19 -17.63 -31.85
N PHE A 202 -1.04 -17.07 -30.64
CA PHE A 202 0.17 -17.18 -29.82
C PHE A 202 0.02 -18.24 -28.74
#